data_c2626655f303dea0bc2096d557ecc163
#
_entry.id   c2626655f303dea0bc2096d557ecc163
#
_cell.length_a   1.000
_cell.length_b   1.000
_cell.length_c   1.000
_cell.angle_alpha   90.00
_cell.angle_beta   90.00
_cell.angle_gamma   90.00
#
_symmetry.space_group_name_H-M   'P 1'
#
loop_
_entity.id
_entity.type
_entity.pdbx_description
1 polymer ?
#
loop_
_entity_poly.entity_id
_entity_poly.type
_entity_poly.pdbx_seq_one_letter_code
_entity_poly.pdbx_strand_id
1 'polypeptide(L)'
;LASRIAYGQEVTPERLRQIEAAETWLRQSLQFDDLRVRWHPGPLARIEAPVEIWSKMVDPQVAPALVAKLKSLGFLFVTFDLGGRKTGSFNQMLPILG
;
A
#
# COMPACT_ATOMS: atom_id res chain seq x y z
N LEU A 1 7.04 -3.82 -10.68
CA LEU A 1 7.33 -2.98 -9.50
C LEU A 1 7.41 -1.50 -9.84
N ALA A 2 7.97 -1.20 -11.03
CA ALA A 2 8.04 0.20 -11.47
C ALA A 2 6.67 0.86 -11.56
N SER A 3 5.64 0.08 -11.85
CA SER A 3 4.28 0.60 -11.95
C SER A 3 3.75 1.13 -10.62
N ARG A 4 4.44 0.88 -9.54
CA ARG A 4 4.03 1.38 -8.22
C ARG A 4 4.42 2.83 -7.99
N ILE A 5 5.21 3.41 -8.88
CA ILE A 5 5.59 4.80 -8.77
C ILE A 5 4.62 5.65 -9.57
N ALA A 6 4.17 6.76 -8.99
CA ALA A 6 3.16 7.62 -9.60
C ALA A 6 3.57 8.04 -11.01
N TYR A 7 2.58 8.14 -11.88
CA TYR A 7 2.79 8.53 -13.27
C TYR A 7 3.53 9.88 -13.33
N GLY A 8 4.53 9.94 -14.19
CA GLY A 8 5.30 11.17 -14.36
C GLY A 8 6.46 11.31 -13.40
N GLN A 9 6.58 10.42 -12.42
CA GLN A 9 7.68 10.45 -11.47
C GLN A 9 8.79 9.53 -11.91
N GLU A 10 10.01 9.93 -11.62
CA GLU A 10 11.18 9.15 -12.00
C GLU A 10 11.24 7.84 -11.24
N VAL A 11 11.54 6.76 -11.96
CA VAL A 11 11.75 5.46 -11.35
C VAL A 11 13.23 5.35 -10.98
N THR A 12 13.52 5.33 -9.68
CA THR A 12 14.89 5.22 -9.20
C THR A 12 15.06 3.96 -8.37
N PRO A 13 16.30 3.44 -8.28
CA PRO A 13 16.54 2.28 -7.43
C PRO A 13 16.15 2.51 -5.97
N GLU A 14 16.36 3.72 -5.46
CA GLU A 14 16.00 4.05 -4.09
C GLU A 14 14.50 3.93 -3.87
N ARG A 15 13.72 4.46 -4.82
CA ARG A 15 12.26 4.42 -4.70
C ARG A 15 11.75 3.01 -4.79
N LEU A 16 12.33 2.21 -5.69
CA LEU A 16 11.94 0.80 -5.82
C LEU A 16 12.28 0.01 -4.56
N ARG A 17 13.45 0.23 -3.98
CA ARG A 17 13.83 -0.44 -2.74
C ARG A 17 12.90 -0.05 -1.59
N GLN A 18 12.53 1.22 -1.53
CA GLN A 18 11.62 1.72 -0.51
C GLN A 18 10.28 1.02 -0.60
N ILE A 19 9.74 0.92 -1.80
CA ILE A 19 8.47 0.23 -2.05
C ILE A 19 8.57 -1.25 -1.69
N GLU A 20 9.62 -1.89 -2.17
CA GLU A 20 9.80 -3.33 -1.96
C GLU A 20 9.93 -3.65 -0.48
N ALA A 21 10.69 -2.85 0.25
CA ALA A 21 10.85 -3.07 1.70
C ALA A 21 9.52 -2.89 2.41
N ALA A 22 8.74 -1.89 2.02
CA ALA A 22 7.45 -1.64 2.63
C ALA A 22 6.49 -2.78 2.35
N GLU A 23 6.40 -3.24 1.10
CA GLU A 23 5.50 -4.33 0.75
C GLU A 23 5.88 -5.62 1.45
N THR A 24 7.17 -5.92 1.49
CA THR A 24 7.64 -7.14 2.16
C THR A 24 7.27 -7.14 3.63
N TRP A 25 7.53 -6.01 4.30
CA TRP A 25 7.22 -5.92 5.72
C TRP A 25 5.72 -6.03 5.98
N LEU A 26 4.92 -5.37 5.14
CA LEU A 26 3.47 -5.42 5.30
C LEU A 26 2.93 -6.82 5.10
N ARG A 27 3.40 -7.52 4.06
CA ARG A 27 2.95 -8.89 3.81
C ARG A 27 3.26 -9.79 4.98
N GLN A 28 4.45 -9.65 5.53
CA GLN A 28 4.84 -10.49 6.68
C GLN A 28 4.07 -10.12 7.93
N SER A 29 3.91 -8.84 8.21
CA SER A 29 3.27 -8.39 9.44
C SER A 29 1.78 -8.67 9.43
N LEU A 30 1.13 -8.50 8.29
CA LEU A 30 -0.30 -8.73 8.17
C LEU A 30 -0.62 -10.16 7.76
N GLN A 31 0.41 -10.92 7.36
CA GLN A 31 0.25 -12.29 6.85
C GLN A 31 -0.75 -12.33 5.72
N PHE A 32 -0.54 -11.45 4.74
CA PHE A 32 -1.45 -11.30 3.63
C PHE A 32 -0.67 -10.80 2.43
N ASP A 33 -0.83 -11.45 1.28
CA ASP A 33 0.03 -11.20 0.13
C ASP A 33 -0.54 -10.20 -0.87
N ASP A 34 -1.85 -10.07 -0.94
CA ASP A 34 -2.47 -9.28 -2.00
C ASP A 34 -2.58 -7.82 -1.59
N LEU A 35 -1.46 -7.15 -1.56
CA LEU A 35 -1.43 -5.72 -1.27
C LEU A 35 -0.36 -5.06 -2.11
N ARG A 36 -0.46 -3.73 -2.24
CA ARG A 36 0.49 -2.92 -2.98
C ARG A 36 0.78 -1.64 -2.22
N VAL A 37 1.99 -1.16 -2.33
CA VAL A 37 2.37 0.17 -1.84
C VAL A 37 2.69 1.02 -3.06
N ARG A 38 1.92 2.09 -3.26
CA ARG A 38 2.16 3.03 -4.34
C ARG A 38 2.97 4.20 -3.81
N TRP A 39 3.95 4.62 -4.59
CA TRP A 39 4.83 5.72 -4.24
C TRP A 39 4.36 7.00 -4.91
N HIS A 40 4.13 8.05 -4.13
CA HIS A 40 3.75 9.36 -4.65
C HIS A 40 4.71 10.40 -4.07
N PRO A 41 4.80 11.58 -4.72
CA PRO A 41 5.65 12.64 -4.16
C PRO A 41 5.25 13.00 -2.74
N GLY A 42 6.31 13.25 -1.91
CA GLY A 42 6.17 13.54 -0.50
C GLY A 42 7.42 13.12 0.24
N PRO A 43 7.89 11.86 0.18
CA PRO A 43 7.16 10.76 -0.43
C PRO A 43 6.01 10.27 0.43
N LEU A 44 4.97 9.86 -0.26
CA LEU A 44 3.75 9.36 0.35
C LEU A 44 3.55 7.90 -0.04
N ALA A 45 3.26 7.07 0.93
CA ALA A 45 2.90 5.68 0.67
C ALA A 45 1.38 5.58 0.62
N ARG A 46 0.86 5.06 -0.48
CA ARG A 46 -0.57 4.77 -0.59
C ARG A 46 -0.73 3.26 -0.63
N ILE A 47 -1.25 2.70 0.44
CA ILE A 47 -1.40 1.26 0.57
C ILE A 47 -2.72 0.84 -0.02
N GLU A 48 -2.67 -0.14 -0.93
CA GLU A 48 -3.86 -0.74 -1.54
C GLU A 48 -3.99 -2.16 -1.03
N ALA A 49 -5.13 -2.48 -0.45
CA ALA A 49 -5.39 -3.82 0.05
C ALA A 49 -6.88 -4.11 -0.04
N PRO A 50 -7.28 -5.38 -0.20
CA PRO A 50 -8.69 -5.70 -0.27
C PRO A 50 -9.38 -5.54 1.08
N VAL A 51 -10.69 -5.44 1.03
CA VAL A 51 -11.49 -5.09 2.21
C VAL A 51 -11.32 -6.06 3.37
N GLU A 52 -11.03 -7.32 3.08
CA GLU A 52 -10.92 -8.32 4.14
C GLU A 52 -9.74 -8.07 5.07
N ILE A 53 -8.77 -7.22 4.68
CA ILE A 53 -7.62 -6.94 5.53
C ILE A 53 -7.70 -5.55 6.18
N TRP A 54 -8.70 -4.76 5.84
CA TRP A 54 -8.79 -3.38 6.29
C TRP A 54 -8.86 -3.24 7.81
N SER A 55 -9.69 -4.06 8.46
CA SER A 55 -9.84 -3.96 9.90
C SER A 55 -8.53 -4.23 10.62
N LYS A 56 -7.69 -5.09 10.07
CA LYS A 56 -6.39 -5.39 10.65
C LYS A 56 -5.45 -4.20 10.50
N MET A 57 -5.50 -3.53 9.36
CA MET A 57 -4.62 -2.40 9.10
C MET A 57 -4.90 -1.21 10.02
N VAL A 58 -6.17 -0.98 10.33
CA VAL A 58 -6.54 0.17 11.17
C VAL A 58 -6.64 -0.18 12.65
N ASP A 59 -6.36 -1.42 13.00
CA ASP A 59 -6.37 -1.83 14.40
C ASP A 59 -5.39 -0.98 15.20
N PRO A 60 -5.81 -0.46 16.36
CA PRO A 60 -4.92 0.38 17.18
C PRO A 60 -3.62 -0.31 17.61
N GLN A 61 -3.60 -1.65 17.58
CA GLN A 61 -2.38 -2.39 17.89
C GLN A 61 -1.45 -2.48 16.69
N VAL A 62 -1.96 -2.29 15.48
CA VAL A 62 -1.21 -2.49 14.26
C VAL A 62 -0.84 -1.18 13.59
N ALA A 63 -1.80 -0.26 13.48
CA ALA A 63 -1.59 0.96 12.70
C ALA A 63 -0.38 1.78 13.15
N PRO A 64 -0.14 2.00 14.45
CA PRO A 64 1.03 2.79 14.84
C PRO A 64 2.34 2.14 14.43
N ALA A 65 2.44 0.81 14.55
CA ALA A 65 3.66 0.10 14.15
C ALA A 65 3.86 0.17 12.64
N LEU A 66 2.78 0.08 11.90
CA LEU A 66 2.82 0.17 10.45
C LEU A 66 3.31 1.55 10.01
N VAL A 67 2.76 2.60 10.62
CA VAL A 67 3.18 3.96 10.31
C VAL A 67 4.65 4.15 10.67
N ALA A 68 5.07 3.70 11.84
CA ALA A 68 6.46 3.86 12.28
C ALA A 68 7.41 3.15 11.31
N LYS A 69 7.05 1.95 10.88
CA LYS A 69 7.91 1.20 9.97
C LYS A 69 8.05 1.89 8.62
N LEU A 70 6.95 2.31 8.03
CA LEU A 70 7.02 2.96 6.72
C LEU A 70 7.74 4.29 6.81
N LYS A 71 7.57 5.03 7.89
CA LYS A 71 8.34 6.26 8.07
C LYS A 71 9.83 5.97 8.22
N SER A 72 10.19 4.88 8.87
CA SER A 72 11.60 4.51 8.99
C SER A 72 12.21 4.17 7.62
N LEU A 73 11.39 3.80 6.66
CA LEU A 73 11.85 3.53 5.30
C LEU A 73 11.92 4.79 4.45
N GLY A 74 11.52 5.93 4.99
CA GLY A 74 11.66 7.20 4.31
C GLY A 74 10.36 7.85 3.85
N PHE A 75 9.22 7.21 4.07
CA PHE A 75 7.95 7.83 3.72
C PHE A 75 7.59 8.88 4.76
N LEU A 76 7.15 10.05 4.30
CA LEU A 76 6.67 11.09 5.20
C LEU A 76 5.20 10.91 5.53
N PHE A 77 4.44 10.38 4.58
CA PHE A 77 3.01 10.18 4.77
C PHE A 77 2.68 8.73 4.47
N VAL A 78 1.83 8.16 5.33
CA VAL A 78 1.39 6.77 5.18
C VAL A 78 -0.12 6.82 5.10
N THR A 79 -0.66 6.43 3.95
CA THR A 79 -2.10 6.52 3.69
C THR A 79 -2.63 5.17 3.24
N PHE A 80 -3.92 5.02 3.37
CA PHE A 80 -4.61 3.80 2.98
C PHE A 80 -5.70 4.17 1.99
N ASP A 81 -5.66 3.56 0.82
CA ASP A 81 -6.61 3.84 -0.25
C ASP A 81 -7.86 2.99 -0.06
N LEU A 82 -8.95 3.61 0.32
CA LEU A 82 -10.20 2.89 0.57
C LEU A 82 -10.80 2.30 -0.71
N GLY A 83 -10.47 2.86 -1.86
CA GLY A 83 -10.94 2.31 -3.12
C GLY A 83 -10.00 1.29 -3.70
N GLY A 84 -8.94 1.00 -2.96
CA GLY A 84 -7.77 0.38 -3.47
C GLY A 84 -7.90 -0.92 -4.21
N ARG A 85 -7.50 -2.01 -3.57
CA ARG A 85 -7.31 -3.23 -4.30
C ARG A 85 -8.51 -4.16 -4.17
N LYS A 86 -9.02 -4.66 -5.30
CA LYS A 86 -10.16 -5.54 -5.29
C LYS A 86 -9.74 -6.95 -5.61
N THR A 87 -10.34 -7.89 -4.92
CA THR A 87 -10.12 -9.30 -5.16
C THR A 87 -10.98 -9.71 -6.36
N GLY A 88 -10.34 -10.26 -7.38
CA GLY A 88 -11.08 -10.70 -8.54
C GLY A 88 -11.43 -9.55 -9.46
N SER A 89 -10.67 -9.41 -10.54
CA SER A 89 -10.79 -8.25 -11.41
C SER A 89 -12.16 -8.12 -12.07
N PHE A 90 -12.80 -9.21 -12.39
CA PHE A 90 -14.10 -9.10 -13.04
C PHE A 90 -15.20 -8.61 -12.11
N ASN A 91 -14.97 -8.61 -10.83
CA ASN A 91 -15.94 -8.03 -9.90
C ASN A 91 -16.10 -6.55 -10.13
N GLN A 92 -15.10 -5.93 -10.70
CA GLN A 92 -15.15 -4.50 -10.96
C GLN A 92 -16.17 -4.16 -12.01
N MET A 93 -16.60 -5.12 -12.76
CA MET A 93 -17.57 -4.90 -13.80
C MET A 93 -18.99 -4.92 -13.29
N LEU A 94 -19.17 -5.29 -12.07
CA LEU A 94 -20.49 -5.28 -11.46
C LEU A 94 -20.87 -3.85 -11.20
N PRO A 95 -21.94 -3.48 -11.78
CA PRO A 95 -22.30 -2.09 -11.68
C PRO A 95 -22.80 -1.69 -10.33
N ILE A 96 -22.92 -2.45 -9.69
CA ILE A 96 -23.23 -2.19 -8.51
C ILE A 96 -23.00 -1.32 -7.89
N LEU A 97 -22.79 -1.23 -7.72
CA LEU A 97 -22.50 -0.62 -7.06
C LEU A 97 -22.48 0.34 -7.26
N GLY A 98 -22.41 0.37 -7.89
CA GLY A 98 -22.51 1.62 -8.30
C GLY A 98 -22.20 2.41 -7.53
#